data_f79e839819c5ceadcb5061a28054c03d
#
_entry.id   f79e839819c5ceadcb5061a28054c03d
#
_cell.length_a   1.000
_cell.length_b   1.000
_cell.length_c   1.000
_cell.angle_alpha   90.00
_cell.angle_beta   90.00
_cell.angle_gamma   90.00
#
_symmetry.space_group_name_H-M   'P 1'
#
loop_
_entity.id
_entity.type
_entity.pdbx_description
1 polymer ?
#
loop_
_entity_poly.entity_id
_entity_poly.type
_entity_poly.pdbx_seq_one_letter_code
_entity_poly.pdbx_strand_id
1 'polypeptide(L)'
;MLLKMDWSKQSPCSSIKKIESTGNGWILELYRGNKKTYTQATILIHNSFFLLIEFQSYRQKKRIVLFLDQITNNQLRFLHLKTN
;
A
#
# COMPACT_ATOMS: atom_id res chain seq x y z
N MET A 1 13.98 3.70 7.45
CA MET A 1 12.75 3.81 8.24
C MET A 1 11.70 2.83 7.72
N LEU A 2 11.09 2.09 8.61
CA LEU A 2 10.04 1.15 8.24
C LEU A 2 8.68 1.82 8.34
N LEU A 3 7.84 1.59 7.34
CA LEU A 3 6.44 1.97 7.38
C LEU A 3 5.60 0.71 7.52
N LYS A 4 4.69 0.75 8.46
CA LYS A 4 3.76 -0.36 8.67
C LYS A 4 2.36 0.20 8.84
N MET A 5 1.45 -0.19 7.97
CA MET A 5 0.06 0.22 8.03
C MET A 5 -0.80 -1.02 8.18
N ASP A 6 -1.47 -1.11 9.33
CA ASP A 6 -2.35 -2.24 9.63
C ASP A 6 -3.80 -1.76 9.53
N TRP A 7 -4.52 -2.32 8.57
CA TRP A 7 -5.90 -1.92 8.29
C TRP A 7 -6.91 -2.95 8.76
N SER A 8 -6.56 -3.73 9.78
CA SER A 8 -7.48 -4.73 10.30
C SER A 8 -8.76 -4.10 10.88
N LYS A 9 -8.70 -2.85 11.33
CA LYS A 9 -9.85 -2.12 11.87
C LYS A 9 -10.43 -1.12 10.89
N GLN A 10 -9.73 -0.79 9.82
CA GLN A 10 -10.18 0.10 8.76
C GLN A 10 -9.94 -0.61 7.45
N SER A 11 -10.73 -0.34 6.44
CA SER A 11 -10.64 -1.05 5.17
C SER A 11 -10.51 -0.10 3.99
N PRO A 12 -9.35 0.60 3.86
CA PRO A 12 -9.15 1.46 2.68
C PRO A 12 -9.02 0.64 1.40
N CYS A 13 -8.74 -0.65 1.53
CA CYS A 13 -8.68 -1.58 0.40
C CYS A 13 -9.28 -2.91 0.85
N SER A 14 -10.19 -3.45 0.03
CA SER A 14 -10.92 -4.66 0.41
C SER A 14 -10.06 -5.92 0.40
N SER A 15 -8.92 -5.91 -0.28
CA SER A 15 -8.10 -7.11 -0.41
C SER A 15 -6.84 -7.10 0.46
N ILE A 16 -6.44 -5.94 0.97
CA ILE A 16 -5.18 -5.78 1.69
C ILE A 16 -5.47 -5.44 3.14
N LYS A 17 -4.89 -6.21 4.04
CA LYS A 17 -5.03 -6.01 5.49
C LYS A 17 -3.90 -5.14 6.04
N LYS A 18 -2.69 -5.29 5.48
CA LYS A 18 -1.52 -4.61 6.02
C LYS A 18 -0.52 -4.31 4.91
N ILE A 19 0.10 -3.15 4.98
CA ILE A 19 1.23 -2.78 4.13
C ILE A 19 2.42 -2.48 5.02
N GLU A 20 3.57 -3.01 4.67
CA GLU A 20 4.81 -2.75 5.38
C GLU A 20 5.89 -2.37 4.38
N SER A 21 6.54 -1.23 4.60
CA SER A 21 7.69 -0.81 3.81
C SER A 21 8.95 -1.23 4.53
N THR A 22 9.78 -1.99 3.84
CA THR A 22 11.07 -2.42 4.38
C THR A 22 12.19 -1.64 3.68
N GLY A 23 13.42 -1.82 4.13
CA GLY A 23 14.56 -1.19 3.47
C GLY A 23 14.74 -1.61 2.02
N ASN A 24 14.24 -2.79 1.66
CA ASN A 24 14.42 -3.37 0.33
C ASN A 24 13.16 -3.45 -0.50
N GLY A 25 12.02 -3.00 0.02
CA GLY A 25 10.80 -3.09 -0.75
C GLY A 25 9.55 -3.04 0.12
N TRP A 26 8.52 -3.76 -0.31
CA TRP A 26 7.20 -3.71 0.29
C TRP A 26 6.67 -5.10 0.55
N ILE A 27 5.95 -5.27 1.66
CA ILE A 27 5.26 -6.50 1.99
C ILE A 27 3.78 -6.18 2.13
N LEU A 28 2.95 -6.88 1.37
CA LEU A 28 1.50 -6.76 1.45
C LEU A 28 0.94 -8.00 2.10
N GLU A 29 0.18 -7.83 3.17
CA GLU A 29 -0.53 -8.92 3.81
C GLU A 29 -2.00 -8.87 3.41
N LEU A 30 -2.47 -9.96 2.82
CA LEU A 30 -3.85 -10.08 2.36
C LEU A 30 -4.74 -10.59 3.50
N TYR A 31 -6.04 -10.32 3.41
CA TYR A 31 -6.98 -10.79 4.43
C TYR A 31 -6.99 -12.31 4.56
N ARG A 32 -6.58 -13.02 3.53
CA ARG A 32 -6.50 -14.49 3.58
C ARG A 32 -5.26 -15.00 4.30
N GLY A 33 -4.43 -14.11 4.83
CA GLY A 33 -3.22 -14.49 5.53
C GLY A 33 -1.98 -14.64 4.65
N ASN A 34 -2.13 -14.53 3.35
CA ASN A 34 -0.99 -14.59 2.43
C ASN A 34 -0.20 -13.29 2.49
N LYS A 35 1.12 -13.41 2.39
CA LYS A 35 2.00 -12.25 2.28
C LYS A 35 2.69 -12.28 0.93
N LYS A 36 2.79 -11.12 0.30
CA LYS A 36 3.48 -10.97 -0.98
C LYS A 36 4.47 -9.83 -0.88
N THR A 37 5.63 -10.02 -1.49
CA THR A 37 6.74 -9.07 -1.43
C THR A 37 6.91 -8.40 -2.79
N TYR A 38 7.13 -7.08 -2.76
CA TYR A 38 7.34 -6.28 -3.97
C TYR A 38 8.55 -5.38 -3.76
N THR A 39 9.24 -5.05 -4.86
CA THR A 39 10.44 -4.24 -4.80
C THR A 39 10.17 -2.75 -5.00
N GLN A 40 9.08 -2.41 -5.66
CA GLN A 40 8.75 -1.02 -5.98
C GLN A 40 7.27 -0.75 -5.77
N ALA A 41 6.96 0.51 -5.49
CA ALA A 41 5.60 1.00 -5.44
C ALA A 41 5.54 2.35 -6.14
N THR A 42 4.53 2.53 -7.00
CA THR A 42 4.34 3.75 -7.77
C THR A 42 2.91 4.23 -7.63
N ILE A 43 2.73 5.52 -7.33
CA ILE A 43 1.40 6.12 -7.31
C ILE A 43 1.04 6.47 -8.75
N LEU A 44 -0.01 5.84 -9.26
CA LEU A 44 -0.48 6.05 -10.62
C LEU A 44 -1.53 7.16 -10.70
N ILE A 45 -2.44 7.21 -9.74
CA ILE A 45 -3.51 8.20 -9.69
C ILE A 45 -3.68 8.66 -8.26
N HIS A 46 -3.81 9.96 -8.07
CA HIS A 46 -4.13 10.54 -6.78
C HIS A 46 -5.14 11.67 -7.01
N ASN A 47 -6.35 11.49 -6.51
CA ASN A 47 -7.37 12.55 -6.57
C ASN A 47 -8.00 12.72 -5.18
N SER A 48 -9.12 13.45 -5.12
CA SER A 48 -9.76 13.77 -3.84
C SER A 48 -10.42 12.56 -3.18
N PHE A 49 -10.61 11.47 -3.92
CA PHE A 49 -11.38 10.33 -3.45
C PHE A 49 -10.53 9.11 -3.16
N PHE A 50 -9.53 8.84 -4.00
CA PHE A 50 -8.76 7.63 -3.88
C PHE A 50 -7.33 7.80 -4.38
N LEU A 51 -6.52 6.82 -4.04
CA LEU A 51 -5.13 6.69 -4.46
C LEU A 51 -4.98 5.34 -5.13
N LEU A 52 -4.48 5.32 -6.37
CA LEU A 52 -4.17 4.07 -7.07
C LEU A 52 -2.67 3.85 -7.03
N ILE A 53 -2.26 2.75 -6.42
CA ILE A 53 -0.85 2.40 -6.27
C ILE A 53 -0.59 1.09 -7.00
N GLU A 54 0.51 1.05 -7.75
CA GLU A 54 0.99 -0.17 -8.37
C GLU A 54 2.22 -0.67 -7.64
N PHE A 55 2.15 -1.89 -7.12
CA PHE A 55 3.30 -2.58 -6.55
C PHE A 55 3.88 -3.50 -7.59
N GLN A 56 5.20 -3.48 -7.72
CA GLN A 56 5.91 -4.27 -8.72
C GLN A 56 7.02 -5.09 -8.08
N SER A 57 7.18 -6.30 -8.59
CA SER A 57 8.34 -7.12 -8.31
C SER A 57 8.84 -7.69 -9.62
N TYR A 58 9.86 -8.54 -9.55
CA TYR A 58 10.52 -9.08 -10.73
C TYR A 58 9.56 -9.70 -11.75
N ARG A 59 8.49 -10.35 -11.27
CA ARG A 59 7.56 -11.06 -12.15
C ARG A 59 6.10 -10.69 -11.91
N GLN A 60 5.83 -9.80 -10.97
CA GLN A 60 4.44 -9.54 -10.57
C GLN A 60 4.18 -8.05 -10.48
N LYS A 61 2.96 -7.70 -10.83
CA LYS A 61 2.42 -6.36 -10.60
C LYS A 61 1.09 -6.49 -9.91
N LYS A 62 0.83 -5.59 -8.96
CA LYS A 62 -0.45 -5.54 -8.29
C LYS A 62 -0.86 -4.09 -8.11
N ARG A 63 -2.05 -3.77 -8.58
CA ARG A 63 -2.63 -2.44 -8.40
C ARG A 63 -3.67 -2.51 -7.29
N ILE A 64 -3.63 -1.54 -6.39
CA ILE A 64 -4.62 -1.44 -5.33
C ILE A 64 -5.16 -0.03 -5.29
N VAL A 65 -6.43 0.09 -4.91
CA VAL A 65 -7.11 1.36 -4.72
C VAL A 65 -7.29 1.58 -3.23
N LEU A 66 -6.82 2.72 -2.73
CA LEU A 66 -7.00 3.11 -1.35
C LEU A 66 -7.95 4.30 -1.29
N PHE A 67 -9.05 4.14 -0.57
CA PHE A 67 -10.00 5.24 -0.40
C PHE A 67 -9.47 6.19 0.67
N LEU A 68 -9.34 7.47 0.32
CA LEU A 68 -8.66 8.45 1.16
C LEU A 68 -9.38 8.74 2.46
N ASP A 69 -10.69 8.52 2.52
CA ASP A 69 -11.44 8.70 3.75
C ASP A 69 -11.15 7.58 4.77
N GLN A 70 -10.47 6.52 4.37
CA GLN A 70 -10.15 5.39 5.24
C GLN A 70 -8.68 5.36 5.67
N ILE A 71 -7.86 6.32 5.22
CA ILE A 71 -6.46 6.39 5.65
C ILE A 71 -6.20 7.75 6.29
N THR A 72 -5.20 7.78 7.17
CA THR A 72 -4.83 9.02 7.85
C THR A 72 -3.91 9.87 6.97
N ASN A 73 -3.82 11.16 7.33
CA ASN A 73 -2.90 12.06 6.63
C ASN A 73 -1.45 11.61 6.75
N ASN A 74 -1.08 11.06 7.89
CA ASN A 74 0.27 10.57 8.10
C ASN A 74 0.56 9.36 7.20
N GLN A 75 -0.41 8.45 7.06
CA GLN A 75 -0.26 7.30 6.17
C GLN A 75 -0.12 7.75 4.72
N LEU A 76 -0.91 8.72 4.29
CA LEU A 76 -0.83 9.25 2.95
C LEU A 76 0.55 9.90 2.70
N ARG A 77 1.03 10.67 3.67
CA ARG A 77 2.35 11.31 3.55
C ARG A 77 3.44 10.26 3.42
N PHE A 78 3.41 9.20 4.21
CA PHE A 78 4.39 8.13 4.11
C PHE A 78 4.36 7.46 2.76
N LEU A 79 3.17 7.21 2.22
CA LEU A 79 3.06 6.61 0.91
C LEU A 79 3.71 7.49 -0.16
N HIS A 80 3.47 8.79 -0.11
CA HIS A 80 4.11 9.71 -1.06
C HIS A 80 5.63 9.74 -0.92
N LEU A 81 6.13 9.66 0.31
CA LEU A 81 7.57 9.70 0.55
C LEU A 81 8.29 8.42 0.11
N LYS A 82 7.60 7.28 0.17
CA LYS A 82 8.22 5.97 -0.08
C LYS A 82 7.96 5.44 -1.48
N THR A 83 6.98 5.99 -2.20
CA THR A 83 6.69 5.56 -3.56
C THR A 83 7.41 6.44 -4.57
N ASN A 84 7.50 5.93 -5.77
CA ASN A 84 8.08 6.69 -6.89
C ASN A 84 7.00 7.49 -7.61
#